data_48c1c35720a0988f34e75abb135a301f
#
_entry.id   48c1c35720a0988f34e75abb135a301f
#
_cell.length_a   1.000
_cell.length_b   1.000
_cell.length_c   1.000
_cell.angle_alpha   90.00
_cell.angle_beta   90.00
_cell.angle_gamma   90.00
#
_symmetry.space_group_name_H-M   'P 1'
#
loop_
_entity.id
_entity.type
_entity.pdbx_description
1 polymer ?
#
loop_
_entity_poly.entity_id
_entity_poly.type
_entity_poly.pdbx_seq_one_letter_code
_entity_poly.pdbx_strand_id
1 'polypeptide(L)'
;MTSFAPDLCPPHPSAKMLLEARMIIEMRTYKLHPGKREEFLKIFRTRSVPAHAEIGMKILGPWLSIEDPDTFFFMRGFPDLASREPMKSKFYEGELWKNELEQMLMPMIEKYDVVLVDDPEGLVRW
;
A
#
# COMPACT_ATOMS: atom_id res chain seq x y z
N MET A 1 34.49 -10.20 9.82
CA MET A 1 34.74 -10.26 9.28
C MET A 1 34.92 -10.23 8.94
N THR A 2 34.66 -9.92 9.22
CA THR A 2 34.98 -9.83 8.65
C THR A 2 35.32 -9.89 8.18
N SER A 3 35.58 -9.76 8.20
CA SER A 3 36.10 -9.77 7.50
C SER A 3 36.35 -9.91 7.05
N PHE A 4 36.46 -9.69 7.00
CA PHE A 4 36.76 -9.71 6.21
C PHE A 4 37.27 -9.60 5.73
N ALA A 5 37.66 -10.39 5.96
CA ALA A 5 38.31 -9.96 5.15
C ALA A 5 37.90 -8.96 4.85
N PRO A 6 38.22 -8.35 5.02
CA PRO A 6 37.61 -7.39 4.86
C PRO A 6 37.36 -6.97 3.77
N ASP A 7 37.42 -6.85 3.67
CA ASP A 7 37.46 -6.23 2.68
C ASP A 7 36.68 -6.72 1.62
N LEU A 8 36.34 -7.86 1.55
CA LEU A 8 35.50 -8.46 0.58
C LEU A 8 34.06 -8.43 1.01
N CYS A 9 33.82 -8.10 2.26
CA CYS A 9 32.46 -7.90 2.77
C CYS A 9 32.08 -6.45 2.61
N PRO A 10 30.87 -6.16 2.08
CA PRO A 10 30.42 -4.79 2.04
C PRO A 10 30.26 -4.22 3.44
N PRO A 11 30.41 -2.92 3.63
CA PRO A 11 30.21 -2.33 4.96
C PRO A 11 28.78 -2.55 5.42
N HIS A 12 28.62 -2.70 6.71
CA HIS A 12 27.29 -2.84 7.28
C HIS A 12 26.53 -1.53 7.11
N PRO A 13 25.26 -1.61 6.67
CA PRO A 13 24.47 -0.40 6.56
C PRO A 13 24.18 0.18 7.93
N SER A 14 24.07 1.50 7.99
CA SER A 14 23.70 2.18 9.23
C SER A 14 22.25 1.85 9.60
N ALA A 15 21.88 2.09 10.86
CA ALA A 15 20.51 1.89 11.29
C ALA A 15 19.52 2.69 10.45
N LYS A 16 19.93 3.90 10.08
CA LYS A 16 19.09 4.74 9.22
C LYS A 16 18.92 4.12 7.83
N MET A 17 20.00 3.60 7.25
CA MET A 17 19.92 2.96 5.94
C MET A 17 19.05 1.71 5.97
N LEU A 18 19.14 0.94 7.06
CA LEU A 18 18.31 -0.25 7.20
C LEU A 18 16.83 0.14 7.30
N LEU A 19 16.52 1.18 8.05
CA LEU A 19 15.14 1.64 8.17
C LEU A 19 14.62 2.13 6.82
N GLU A 20 15.42 2.90 6.10
CA GLU A 20 15.00 3.46 4.81
C GLU A 20 14.81 2.38 3.75
N ALA A 21 15.54 1.26 3.85
CA ALA A 21 15.45 0.17 2.88
C ALA A 21 14.32 -0.81 3.17
N ARG A 22 13.65 -0.69 4.33
CA ARG A 22 12.56 -1.60 4.68
C ARG A 22 11.32 -1.29 3.88
N MET A 23 10.60 -2.35 3.49
CA MET A 23 9.26 -2.17 2.94
C MET A 23 8.39 -1.48 3.97
N ILE A 24 7.63 -0.51 3.51
CA ILE A 24 6.66 0.21 4.33
C ILE A 24 5.28 -0.21 3.87
N ILE A 25 4.43 -0.54 4.83
CA ILE A 25 3.11 -1.09 4.53
C ILE A 25 2.03 -0.23 5.18
N GLU A 26 1.04 0.15 4.39
CA GLU A 26 -0.17 0.75 4.92
C GLU A 26 -1.20 -0.35 5.08
N MET A 27 -1.63 -0.57 6.32
CA MET A 27 -2.72 -1.50 6.61
C MET A 27 -4.00 -0.68 6.61
N ARG A 28 -4.85 -0.93 5.63
CA ARG A 28 -5.99 -0.05 5.35
C ARG A 28 -7.29 -0.81 5.54
N THR A 29 -8.13 -0.28 6.43
CA THR A 29 -9.46 -0.80 6.67
C THR A 29 -10.47 0.23 6.18
N TYR A 30 -11.37 -0.18 5.30
CA TYR A 30 -12.37 0.70 4.72
C TYR A 30 -13.75 0.24 5.12
N LYS A 31 -14.55 1.17 5.62
CA LYS A 31 -15.97 0.93 5.81
C LYS A 31 -16.73 1.76 4.79
N LEU A 32 -17.54 1.08 4.00
CA LEU A 32 -18.32 1.71 2.94
C LEU A 32 -19.75 1.95 3.39
N HIS A 33 -20.46 2.80 2.68
CA HIS A 33 -21.88 2.95 2.90
C HIS A 33 -22.60 1.64 2.57
N PRO A 34 -23.76 1.38 3.18
CA PRO A 34 -24.44 0.09 3.04
C PRO A 34 -24.65 -0.32 1.59
N GLY A 35 -24.25 -1.55 1.28
CA GLY A 35 -24.45 -2.16 -0.03
C GLY A 35 -23.47 -1.76 -1.10
N LYS A 36 -22.43 -1.00 -0.77
CA LYS A 36 -21.48 -0.49 -1.78
C LYS A 36 -20.23 -1.33 -1.95
N ARG A 37 -20.02 -2.34 -1.11
CA ARG A 37 -18.74 -3.07 -1.12
C ARG A 37 -18.48 -3.78 -2.45
N GLU A 38 -19.47 -4.42 -3.02
CA GLU A 38 -19.28 -5.16 -4.26
C GLU A 38 -18.90 -4.22 -5.41
N GLU A 39 -19.61 -3.13 -5.56
CA GLU A 39 -19.32 -2.14 -6.60
C GLU A 39 -17.95 -1.50 -6.41
N PHE A 40 -17.63 -1.13 -5.16
CA PHE A 40 -16.33 -0.54 -4.84
C PHE A 40 -15.20 -1.50 -5.21
N LEU A 41 -15.31 -2.76 -4.79
CA LEU A 41 -14.26 -3.73 -5.03
C LEU A 41 -14.08 -4.06 -6.50
N LYS A 42 -15.14 -4.02 -7.28
CA LYS A 42 -15.01 -4.23 -8.71
C LYS A 42 -14.14 -3.15 -9.34
N ILE A 43 -14.40 -1.90 -9.00
CA ILE A 43 -13.59 -0.78 -9.51
C ILE A 43 -12.18 -0.85 -8.95
N PHE A 44 -12.04 -1.14 -7.68
CA PHE A 44 -10.75 -1.26 -7.02
C PHE A 44 -9.86 -2.30 -7.71
N ARG A 45 -10.40 -3.50 -7.91
CA ARG A 45 -9.64 -4.60 -8.52
C ARG A 45 -9.30 -4.36 -9.98
N THR A 46 -10.22 -3.78 -10.74
CA THR A 46 -10.04 -3.66 -12.18
C THR A 46 -9.31 -2.40 -12.59
N ARG A 47 -9.34 -1.36 -11.78
CA ARG A 47 -8.78 -0.07 -12.16
C ARG A 47 -7.73 0.45 -11.18
N SER A 48 -8.02 0.40 -9.90
CA SER A 48 -7.14 0.97 -8.88
C SER A 48 -5.87 0.13 -8.70
N VAL A 49 -6.01 -1.18 -8.55
CA VAL A 49 -4.87 -2.06 -8.34
C VAL A 49 -3.88 -2.03 -9.50
N PRO A 50 -4.32 -2.13 -10.78
CA PRO A 50 -3.36 -2.02 -11.88
C PRO A 50 -2.64 -0.67 -11.92
N ALA A 51 -3.34 0.41 -11.60
CA ALA A 51 -2.72 1.74 -11.60
C ALA A 51 -1.66 1.86 -10.50
N HIS A 52 -1.89 1.24 -9.35
CA HIS A 52 -0.88 1.19 -8.30
C HIS A 52 0.35 0.44 -8.77
N ALA A 53 0.15 -0.70 -9.44
CA ALA A 53 1.26 -1.51 -9.92
C ALA A 53 2.13 -0.75 -10.92
N GLU A 54 1.54 0.04 -11.79
CA GLU A 54 2.29 0.83 -12.76
C GLU A 54 3.21 1.85 -12.10
N ILE A 55 2.82 2.35 -10.94
CA ILE A 55 3.64 3.32 -10.20
C ILE A 55 4.71 2.61 -9.37
N GLY A 56 4.51 1.34 -9.08
CA GLY A 56 5.44 0.56 -8.27
C GLY A 56 4.96 0.29 -6.86
N MET A 57 3.71 0.66 -6.56
CA MET A 57 3.09 0.32 -5.28
C MET A 57 2.50 -1.08 -5.38
N LYS A 58 2.64 -1.83 -4.30
CA LYS A 58 2.11 -3.19 -4.23
C LYS A 58 0.81 -3.21 -3.46
N ILE A 59 -0.11 -4.03 -3.91
CA ILE A 59 -1.41 -4.20 -3.24
C ILE A 59 -1.58 -5.68 -2.92
N LEU A 60 -1.96 -5.97 -1.70
CA LEU A 60 -2.31 -7.33 -1.28
C LEU A 60 -3.69 -7.28 -0.64
N GLY A 61 -4.55 -8.18 -1.05
CA GLY A 61 -5.96 -8.19 -0.69
C GLY A 61 -6.80 -7.82 -1.90
N PRO A 62 -8.05 -7.48 -1.72
CA PRO A 62 -8.73 -7.20 -0.46
C PRO A 62 -9.20 -8.46 0.26
N TRP A 63 -9.31 -8.34 1.58
CA TRP A 63 -9.97 -9.34 2.42
C TRP A 63 -11.27 -8.74 2.93
N LEU A 64 -12.33 -9.52 2.86
CA LEU A 64 -13.68 -9.03 3.19
C LEU A 64 -14.00 -9.39 4.64
N SER A 65 -14.51 -8.41 5.38
CA SER A 65 -14.93 -8.67 6.75
C SER A 65 -16.06 -9.70 6.76
N ILE A 66 -15.98 -10.65 7.69
CA ILE A 66 -17.03 -11.65 7.88
C ILE A 66 -18.19 -11.03 8.66
N GLU A 67 -17.87 -10.18 9.63
CA GLU A 67 -18.88 -9.65 10.54
C GLU A 67 -19.61 -8.43 9.99
N ASP A 68 -18.94 -7.63 9.15
CA ASP A 68 -19.51 -6.40 8.61
C ASP A 68 -19.51 -6.47 7.08
N PRO A 69 -20.69 -6.57 6.45
CA PRO A 69 -20.76 -6.72 4.99
C PRO A 69 -20.29 -5.50 4.22
N ASP A 70 -20.06 -4.38 4.91
CA ASP A 70 -19.63 -3.14 4.28
C ASP A 70 -18.16 -2.81 4.52
N THR A 71 -17.43 -3.70 5.18
CA THR A 71 -16.02 -3.47 5.54
C THR A 71 -15.10 -4.43 4.80
N PHE A 72 -13.94 -3.92 4.38
CA PHE A 72 -12.87 -4.75 3.83
C PHE A 72 -11.52 -4.18 4.23
N PHE A 73 -10.49 -5.00 4.07
CA PHE A 73 -9.11 -4.67 4.46
C PHE A 73 -8.18 -4.96 3.29
N PHE A 74 -7.16 -4.13 3.12
CA PHE A 74 -6.07 -4.44 2.19
C PHE A 74 -4.78 -3.80 2.67
N MET A 75 -3.67 -4.25 2.08
CA MET A 75 -2.36 -3.68 2.38
C MET A 75 -1.79 -3.05 1.13
N ARG A 76 -1.15 -1.90 1.31
CA ARG A 76 -0.48 -1.19 0.23
C ARG A 76 0.99 -1.02 0.62
N GLY A 77 1.89 -1.52 -0.23
CA GLY A 77 3.31 -1.55 0.09
C GLY A 77 4.14 -0.62 -0.77
N PHE A 78 5.17 -0.05 -0.15
CA PHE A 78 6.15 0.84 -0.77
C PHE A 78 7.54 0.26 -0.55
N PRO A 79 8.47 0.43 -1.50
CA PRO A 79 9.80 -0.19 -1.36
C PRO A 79 10.58 0.38 -0.17
N ASP A 80 10.33 1.63 0.21
CA ASP A 80 10.97 2.24 1.36
C ASP A 80 10.16 3.46 1.80
N LEU A 81 10.55 4.04 2.93
CA LEU A 81 9.82 5.17 3.48
C LEU A 81 9.91 6.42 2.59
N ALA A 82 11.08 6.64 2.00
CA ALA A 82 11.29 7.83 1.17
C ALA A 82 10.44 7.83 -0.09
N SER A 83 10.13 6.65 -0.62
CA SER A 83 9.35 6.53 -1.85
C SER A 83 7.86 6.73 -1.64
N ARG A 84 7.38 6.64 -0.40
CA ARG A 84 5.95 6.62 -0.13
C ARG A 84 5.22 7.87 -0.60
N GLU A 85 5.68 9.06 -0.20
CA GLU A 85 4.99 10.28 -0.59
C GLU A 85 5.04 10.54 -2.10
N PRO A 86 6.21 10.41 -2.76
CA PRO A 86 6.24 10.58 -4.21
C PRO A 86 5.34 9.62 -4.98
N MET A 87 5.27 8.37 -4.55
CA MET A 87 4.41 7.38 -5.20
C MET A 87 2.93 7.70 -4.99
N LYS A 88 2.56 8.09 -3.77
CA LYS A 88 1.20 8.51 -3.50
C LYS A 88 0.81 9.72 -4.33
N SER A 89 1.72 10.68 -4.47
CA SER A 89 1.46 11.86 -5.29
C SER A 89 1.22 11.49 -6.74
N LYS A 90 2.02 10.57 -7.28
CA LYS A 90 1.82 10.13 -8.67
C LYS A 90 0.43 9.55 -8.87
N PHE A 91 -0.08 8.80 -7.89
CA PHE A 91 -1.39 8.21 -8.01
C PHE A 91 -2.51 9.24 -7.84
N TYR A 92 -2.47 10.00 -6.73
CA TYR A 92 -3.58 10.90 -6.38
C TYR A 92 -3.60 12.20 -7.18
N GLU A 93 -2.46 12.60 -7.76
CA GLU A 93 -2.41 13.76 -8.64
C GLU A 93 -2.51 13.39 -10.11
N GLY A 94 -2.59 12.09 -10.40
CA GLY A 94 -2.72 11.60 -11.76
C GLY A 94 -4.13 11.75 -12.30
N GLU A 95 -4.24 11.66 -13.63
CA GLU A 95 -5.52 11.86 -14.30
C GLU A 95 -6.56 10.81 -13.96
N LEU A 96 -6.12 9.55 -13.81
CA LEU A 96 -7.07 8.48 -13.48
C LEU A 96 -7.81 8.76 -12.17
N TRP A 97 -7.05 9.13 -11.14
CA TRP A 97 -7.68 9.43 -9.85
C TRP A 97 -8.54 10.69 -9.94
N LYS A 98 -7.95 11.79 -10.40
CA LYS A 98 -8.63 13.08 -10.36
C LYS A 98 -9.84 13.16 -11.27
N ASN A 99 -9.77 12.53 -12.44
CA ASN A 99 -10.85 12.66 -13.43
C ASN A 99 -11.86 11.53 -13.37
N GLU A 100 -11.52 10.40 -12.72
CA GLU A 100 -12.39 9.23 -12.72
C GLU A 100 -12.58 8.61 -11.35
N LEU A 101 -11.52 8.06 -10.74
CA LEU A 101 -11.68 7.23 -9.56
C LEU A 101 -12.15 7.99 -8.33
N GLU A 102 -11.70 9.21 -8.14
CA GLU A 102 -12.07 9.98 -6.96
C GLU A 102 -13.59 10.15 -6.87
N GLN A 103 -14.20 10.57 -7.96
CA GLN A 103 -15.65 10.80 -7.98
C GLN A 103 -16.46 9.50 -7.95
N MET A 104 -15.85 8.38 -8.33
CA MET A 104 -16.53 7.09 -8.28
C MET A 104 -16.41 6.43 -6.90
N LEU A 105 -15.23 6.50 -6.30
CA LEU A 105 -14.93 5.74 -5.07
C LEU A 105 -15.20 6.51 -3.78
N MET A 106 -14.79 7.78 -3.72
CA MET A 106 -14.91 8.52 -2.46
C MET A 106 -16.34 8.62 -1.93
N PRO A 107 -17.38 8.82 -2.77
CA PRO A 107 -18.74 8.85 -2.25
C PRO A 107 -19.21 7.54 -1.62
N MET A 108 -18.57 6.41 -1.94
CA MET A 108 -18.96 5.13 -1.37
C MET A 108 -18.34 4.88 0.01
N ILE A 109 -17.33 5.68 0.40
CA ILE A 109 -16.59 5.46 1.63
C ILE A 109 -17.25 6.22 2.78
N GLU A 110 -17.62 5.50 3.83
CA GLU A 110 -18.11 6.12 5.05
C GLU A 110 -16.92 6.58 5.89
N LYS A 111 -15.96 5.69 6.10
CA LYS A 111 -14.73 6.01 6.83
C LYS A 111 -13.65 5.01 6.48
N TYR A 112 -12.41 5.37 6.74
CA TYR A 112 -11.30 4.44 6.56
C TYR A 112 -10.24 4.72 7.61
N ASP A 113 -9.39 3.71 7.84
CA ASP A 113 -8.35 3.76 8.85
C ASP A 113 -7.07 3.23 8.24
N VAL A 114 -5.94 3.85 8.57
CA VAL A 114 -4.65 3.47 8.03
C VAL A 114 -3.66 3.32 9.18
N VAL A 115 -3.00 2.17 9.25
CA VAL A 115 -1.89 1.96 10.18
C VAL A 115 -0.64 1.75 9.34
N LEU A 116 0.36 2.59 9.57
CA LEU A 116 1.61 2.52 8.83
C LEU A 116 2.62 1.71 9.63
N VAL A 117 3.15 0.66 9.01
CA VAL A 117 4.13 -0.22 9.66
C VAL A 117 5.29 -0.47 8.71
N ASP A 118 6.43 -0.91 9.26
CA ASP A 118 7.52 -1.40 8.44
C ASP A 118 7.56 -2.92 8.49
N ASP A 119 8.18 -3.54 7.50
CA ASP A 119 8.28 -4.99 7.40
C ASP A 119 9.74 -5.40 7.23
N PRO A 120 10.57 -5.25 8.29
CA PRO A 120 12.00 -5.50 8.18
C PRO A 120 12.36 -6.95 7.94
N GLU A 121 11.47 -7.87 8.28
CA GLU A 121 11.71 -9.29 8.14
C GLU A 121 11.08 -9.88 6.87
N GLY A 122 10.39 -9.06 6.09
CA GLY A 122 9.75 -9.55 4.88
C GLY A 122 8.65 -10.55 5.13
N LEU A 123 7.81 -10.28 6.13
CA LEU A 123 6.74 -11.21 6.52
C LEU A 123 5.61 -11.25 5.50
N VAL A 124 5.37 -10.13 4.81
CA VAL A 124 4.29 -10.06 3.83
C VAL A 124 4.75 -10.65 2.51
N ARG A 125 3.95 -11.50 1.94
CA ARG A 125 4.20 -12.11 0.63
C ARG A 125 3.29 -11.44 -0.40
N TRP A 126 3.91 -10.57 -1.16
CA TRP A 126 3.20 -9.78 -2.17
C TRP A 126 2.91 -10.58 -3.43
#